data_9037643014898e1a91c32dd552ff5402
#
_entry.id   9037643014898e1a91c32dd552ff5402
#
_cell.length_a   1.000
_cell.length_b   1.000
_cell.length_c   1.000
_cell.angle_alpha   90.00
_cell.angle_beta   90.00
_cell.angle_gamma   90.00
#
_symmetry.space_group_name_H-M   'P 1'
#
loop_
_entity.id
_entity.type
_entity.pdbx_description
1 polymer ?
#
loop_
_entity_poly.entity_id
_entity_poly.type
_entity_poly.pdbx_seq_one_letter_code
_entity_poly.pdbx_strand_id
1 'polypeptide(L)'
;WGLAFAYEPDVELRLFLIYLILFFCGSVLMRSAGCIFNDIVDRDIDRKVYRTKSRPIPSGRINLATCFFYVIFICLIALLILIQFNLFTILLGLGSMFLAFAYPFMKRITYWPQLFLGITFNWGVLMAWSAINNDLSYQIVILYIAAIFWTLGYDTIYGVQDLVDDEIIGMKSTSIKFKNNIKLFVSFCYFISSILIAYLFYDKIGFNNFTLFFLI
;
A
#
# COMPACT_ATOMS: atom_id res chain seq x y z
N TRP A 1 8.02 0.60 -8.65
CA TRP A 1 7.98 -0.74 -9.25
C TRP A 1 7.13 -0.76 -10.53
N GLY A 2 5.84 -0.40 -10.50
CA GLY A 2 4.95 -0.48 -11.66
C GLY A 2 5.44 0.32 -12.87
N LEU A 3 5.86 1.57 -12.69
CA LEU A 3 6.43 2.39 -13.77
C LEU A 3 7.74 1.80 -14.31
N ALA A 4 8.64 1.35 -13.44
CA ALA A 4 9.91 0.75 -13.87
C ALA A 4 9.68 -0.56 -14.61
N PHE A 5 8.65 -1.33 -14.24
CA PHE A 5 8.30 -2.56 -14.91
C PHE A 5 7.59 -2.33 -16.25
N ALA A 6 6.85 -1.22 -16.38
CA ALA A 6 6.17 -0.81 -17.61
C ALA A 6 7.09 -0.09 -18.61
N TYR A 7 8.29 0.31 -18.17
CA TYR A 7 9.22 1.03 -19.04
C TYR A 7 9.82 0.09 -20.08
N GLU A 8 9.59 0.43 -21.35
CA GLU A 8 10.20 -0.20 -22.52
C GLU A 8 11.01 0.86 -23.27
N PRO A 9 12.02 0.48 -24.12
CA PRO A 9 12.87 1.43 -24.83
C PRO A 9 12.15 2.38 -25.79
N ASP A 10 10.94 2.05 -26.21
CA ASP A 10 10.05 2.85 -27.05
C ASP A 10 9.24 3.89 -26.27
N VAL A 11 9.19 3.79 -24.95
CA VAL A 11 8.54 4.79 -24.10
C VAL A 11 9.40 6.04 -24.03
N GLU A 12 8.83 7.19 -24.44
CA GLU A 12 9.54 8.46 -24.38
C GLU A 12 9.99 8.79 -22.95
N LEU A 13 11.29 9.00 -22.73
CA LEU A 13 11.87 9.30 -21.42
C LEU A 13 11.17 10.49 -20.75
N ARG A 14 10.78 11.51 -21.53
CA ARG A 14 10.05 12.68 -21.01
C ARG A 14 8.70 12.26 -20.39
N LEU A 15 7.94 11.41 -21.06
CA LEU A 15 6.65 10.92 -20.56
C LEU A 15 6.84 10.10 -19.28
N PHE A 16 7.84 9.22 -19.27
CA PHE A 16 8.20 8.44 -18.07
C PHE A 16 8.52 9.34 -16.87
N LEU A 17 9.34 10.39 -17.06
CA LEU A 17 9.68 11.32 -15.98
C LEU A 17 8.47 12.12 -15.49
N ILE A 18 7.57 12.55 -16.39
CA ILE A 18 6.33 13.21 -16.00
C ILE A 18 5.49 12.27 -15.14
N TYR A 19 5.28 11.03 -15.56
CA TYR A 19 4.51 10.05 -14.79
C TYR A 19 5.16 9.73 -13.46
N LEU A 20 6.50 9.64 -13.39
CA LEU A 20 7.23 9.45 -12.14
C LEU A 20 6.91 10.56 -11.13
N ILE A 21 6.91 11.83 -11.57
CA ILE A 21 6.58 12.99 -10.73
C ILE A 21 5.10 12.95 -10.30
N LEU A 22 4.18 12.68 -11.25
CA LEU A 22 2.74 12.61 -10.94
C LEU A 22 2.42 11.51 -9.94
N PHE A 23 2.99 10.30 -10.12
CA PHE A 23 2.81 9.20 -9.17
C PHE A 23 3.47 9.48 -7.82
N PHE A 24 4.64 10.12 -7.79
CA PHE A 24 5.28 10.55 -6.54
C PHE A 24 4.39 11.54 -5.78
N CYS A 25 3.94 12.62 -6.43
CA CYS A 25 3.07 13.61 -5.81
C CYS A 25 1.73 12.98 -5.37
N GLY A 26 1.11 12.19 -6.24
CA GLY A 26 -0.14 11.48 -5.94
C GLY A 26 -0.01 10.54 -4.75
N SER A 27 1.09 9.78 -4.65
CA SER A 27 1.33 8.86 -3.54
C SER A 27 1.53 9.60 -2.21
N VAL A 28 2.25 10.72 -2.19
CA VAL A 28 2.43 11.55 -1.00
C VAL A 28 1.08 12.11 -0.53
N LEU A 29 0.27 12.65 -1.45
CA LEU A 29 -1.05 13.17 -1.14
C LEU A 29 -1.99 12.10 -0.59
N MET A 30 -2.13 10.98 -1.30
CA MET A 30 -3.03 9.89 -0.89
C MET A 30 -2.56 9.21 0.39
N ARG A 31 -1.25 9.06 0.61
CA ARG A 31 -0.72 8.58 1.89
C ARG A 31 -1.07 9.53 3.02
N SER A 32 -0.94 10.84 2.81
CA SER A 32 -1.30 11.85 3.82
C SER A 32 -2.78 11.82 4.15
N ALA A 33 -3.66 11.79 3.13
CA ALA A 33 -5.11 11.68 3.32
C ALA A 33 -5.48 10.40 4.08
N GLY A 34 -4.89 9.25 3.69
CA GLY A 34 -5.09 7.96 4.33
C GLY A 34 -4.66 7.96 5.81
N CYS A 35 -3.52 8.58 6.15
CA CYS A 35 -3.08 8.69 7.54
C CYS A 35 -4.04 9.53 8.39
N ILE A 36 -4.47 10.70 7.87
CA ILE A 36 -5.43 11.55 8.59
C ILE A 36 -6.76 10.80 8.77
N PHE A 37 -7.27 10.15 7.74
CA PHE A 37 -8.50 9.39 7.80
C PHE A 37 -8.40 8.20 8.79
N ASN A 38 -7.29 7.48 8.79
CA ASN A 38 -7.04 6.41 9.75
C ASN A 38 -7.05 6.94 11.19
N ASP A 39 -6.36 8.06 11.47
CA ASP A 39 -6.35 8.68 12.80
C ASP A 39 -7.73 9.22 13.21
N ILE A 40 -8.59 9.66 12.26
CA ILE A 40 -9.98 10.01 12.54
C ILE A 40 -10.77 8.78 12.99
N VAL A 41 -10.69 7.68 12.23
CA VAL A 41 -11.42 6.43 12.51
C VAL A 41 -10.96 5.82 13.84
N ASP A 42 -9.67 5.87 14.11
CA ASP A 42 -9.06 5.23 15.29
C ASP A 42 -8.95 6.16 16.51
N ARG A 43 -9.43 7.39 16.44
CA ARG A 43 -9.28 8.43 17.45
C ARG A 43 -9.52 7.94 18.89
N ASP A 44 -10.63 7.24 19.11
CA ASP A 44 -11.04 6.82 20.46
C ASP A 44 -10.25 5.59 20.96
N ILE A 45 -9.69 4.81 20.04
CA ILE A 45 -8.80 3.69 20.30
C ILE A 45 -7.42 4.24 20.65
N ASP A 46 -6.88 5.10 19.79
CA ASP A 46 -5.57 5.70 19.92
C ASP A 46 -5.41 6.52 21.22
N ARG A 47 -6.51 7.06 21.77
CA ARG A 47 -6.51 7.68 23.11
C ARG A 47 -6.17 6.72 24.24
N LYS A 48 -6.44 5.43 24.08
CA LYS A 48 -6.21 4.38 25.09
C LYS A 48 -4.82 3.76 24.97
N VAL A 49 -4.14 3.92 23.86
CA VAL A 49 -2.81 3.35 23.59
C VAL A 49 -1.73 4.36 23.97
N TYR A 50 -0.77 3.94 24.80
CA TYR A 50 0.28 4.83 25.32
C TYR A 50 1.07 5.53 24.21
N ARG A 51 1.44 4.80 23.14
CA ARG A 51 2.23 5.29 22.01
C ARG A 51 1.50 6.32 21.15
N THR A 52 0.16 6.20 21.01
CA THR A 52 -0.63 7.00 20.06
C THR A 52 -1.46 8.11 20.70
N LYS A 53 -1.68 8.08 22.03
CA LYS A 53 -2.51 9.06 22.75
C LYS A 53 -2.05 10.52 22.60
N SER A 54 -0.77 10.75 22.34
CA SER A 54 -0.19 12.09 22.16
C SER A 54 -0.29 12.63 20.73
N ARG A 55 -0.77 11.83 19.76
CA ARG A 55 -0.98 12.28 18.38
C ARG A 55 -1.96 13.45 18.32
N PRO A 56 -1.88 14.33 17.30
CA PRO A 56 -2.69 15.56 17.24
C PRO A 56 -4.22 15.31 17.31
N ILE A 57 -4.73 14.29 16.63
CA ILE A 57 -6.17 13.99 16.57
C ILE A 57 -6.66 13.30 17.85
N PRO A 58 -6.06 12.21 18.35
CA PRO A 58 -6.42 11.58 19.61
C PRO A 58 -6.32 12.52 20.81
N SER A 59 -5.29 13.37 20.87
CA SER A 59 -5.10 14.34 21.95
C SER A 59 -6.09 15.51 21.93
N GLY A 60 -6.85 15.69 20.83
CA GLY A 60 -7.78 16.80 20.66
C GLY A 60 -7.15 18.14 20.27
N ARG A 61 -5.84 18.17 19.91
CA ARG A 61 -5.17 19.38 19.44
C ARG A 61 -5.72 19.88 18.11
N ILE A 62 -6.26 18.99 17.29
CA ILE A 62 -6.91 19.32 16.01
C ILE A 62 -8.34 18.76 16.09
N ASN A 63 -9.31 19.58 15.73
CA ASN A 63 -10.71 19.16 15.69
C ASN A 63 -11.03 18.31 14.46
N LEU A 64 -12.09 17.48 14.55
CA LEU A 64 -12.46 16.56 13.48
C LEU A 64 -12.89 17.27 12.19
N ALA A 65 -13.57 18.42 12.29
CA ALA A 65 -14.00 19.18 11.11
C ALA A 65 -12.80 19.64 10.29
N THR A 66 -11.75 20.13 10.96
CA THR A 66 -10.48 20.50 10.31
C THR A 66 -9.81 19.28 9.66
N CYS A 67 -9.83 18.12 10.31
CA CYS A 67 -9.26 16.90 9.75
C CYS A 67 -10.01 16.46 8.48
N PHE A 68 -11.34 16.44 8.51
CA PHE A 68 -12.15 16.12 7.33
C PHE A 68 -11.92 17.13 6.19
N PHE A 69 -11.82 18.42 6.50
CA PHE A 69 -11.47 19.44 5.51
C PHE A 69 -10.13 19.13 4.83
N TYR A 70 -9.09 18.78 5.59
CA TYR A 70 -7.79 18.41 5.01
C TYR A 70 -7.87 17.15 4.16
N VAL A 71 -8.58 16.10 4.60
CA VAL A 71 -8.75 14.88 3.80
C VAL A 71 -9.40 15.22 2.45
N ILE A 72 -10.51 15.96 2.45
CA ILE A 72 -11.22 16.36 1.22
C ILE A 72 -10.30 17.21 0.34
N PHE A 73 -9.64 18.21 0.90
CA PHE A 73 -8.76 19.13 0.16
C PHE A 73 -7.60 18.37 -0.51
N ILE A 74 -6.93 17.46 0.22
CA ILE A 74 -5.85 16.64 -0.31
C ILE A 74 -6.37 15.68 -1.41
N CYS A 75 -7.54 15.07 -1.21
CA CYS A 75 -8.15 14.19 -2.21
C CYS A 75 -8.52 14.96 -3.49
N LEU A 76 -8.97 16.22 -3.39
CA LEU A 76 -9.25 17.06 -4.56
C LEU A 76 -7.97 17.38 -5.34
N ILE A 77 -6.86 17.69 -4.66
CA ILE A 77 -5.56 17.88 -5.34
C ILE A 77 -5.10 16.57 -5.99
N ALA A 78 -5.22 15.44 -5.29
CA ALA A 78 -4.89 14.13 -5.85
C ALA A 78 -5.75 13.78 -7.08
N LEU A 79 -7.03 14.18 -7.09
CA LEU A 79 -7.91 14.02 -8.24
C LEU A 79 -7.43 14.85 -9.45
N LEU A 80 -6.93 16.07 -9.25
CA LEU A 80 -6.35 16.88 -10.32
C LEU A 80 -5.12 16.22 -10.95
N ILE A 81 -4.35 15.46 -10.17
CA ILE A 81 -3.25 14.63 -10.67
C ILE A 81 -3.82 13.43 -11.43
N LEU A 82 -4.81 12.74 -10.86
CA LEU A 82 -5.39 11.53 -11.42
C LEU A 82 -5.98 11.75 -12.82
N ILE A 83 -6.65 12.87 -13.06
CA ILE A 83 -7.26 13.19 -14.37
C ILE A 83 -6.23 13.48 -15.49
N GLN A 84 -4.93 13.53 -15.19
CA GLN A 84 -3.87 13.65 -16.20
C GLN A 84 -3.54 12.30 -16.88
N PHE A 85 -4.06 11.19 -16.35
CA PHE A 85 -3.83 9.85 -16.90
C PHE A 85 -4.94 9.44 -17.88
N ASN A 86 -4.75 8.29 -18.51
CA ASN A 86 -5.79 7.68 -19.37
C ASN A 86 -7.01 7.24 -18.54
N LEU A 87 -8.16 7.07 -19.22
CA LEU A 87 -9.42 6.73 -18.58
C LEU A 87 -9.34 5.44 -17.74
N PHE A 88 -8.64 4.43 -18.22
CA PHE A 88 -8.50 3.15 -17.50
C PHE A 88 -7.78 3.34 -16.17
N THR A 89 -6.69 4.10 -16.15
CA THR A 89 -5.96 4.47 -14.92
C THR A 89 -6.82 5.31 -13.98
N ILE A 90 -7.62 6.25 -14.52
CA ILE A 90 -8.56 7.03 -13.71
C ILE A 90 -9.57 6.11 -13.00
N LEU A 91 -10.16 5.16 -13.72
CA LEU A 91 -11.11 4.21 -13.14
C LEU A 91 -10.48 3.33 -12.07
N LEU A 92 -9.24 2.85 -12.29
CA LEU A 92 -8.47 2.13 -11.28
C LEU A 92 -8.19 3.01 -10.05
N GLY A 93 -7.83 4.27 -10.24
CA GLY A 93 -7.58 5.22 -9.16
C GLY A 93 -8.83 5.48 -8.33
N LEU A 94 -9.98 5.70 -8.97
CA LEU A 94 -11.26 5.86 -8.27
C LEU A 94 -11.65 4.58 -7.52
N GLY A 95 -11.43 3.40 -8.12
CA GLY A 95 -11.64 2.10 -7.47
C GLY A 95 -10.81 1.92 -6.19
N SER A 96 -9.58 2.43 -6.17
CA SER A 96 -8.70 2.35 -5.00
C SER A 96 -9.25 3.09 -3.76
N MET A 97 -10.11 4.09 -3.95
CA MET A 97 -10.69 4.86 -2.85
C MET A 97 -11.54 3.99 -1.92
N PHE A 98 -12.30 3.03 -2.47
CA PHE A 98 -13.07 2.09 -1.65
C PHE A 98 -12.18 1.28 -0.73
N LEU A 99 -11.03 0.79 -1.23
CA LEU A 99 -10.06 0.04 -0.46
C LEU A 99 -9.40 0.93 0.61
N ALA A 100 -8.99 2.15 0.23
CA ALA A 100 -8.32 3.09 1.11
C ALA A 100 -9.20 3.51 2.30
N PHE A 101 -10.48 3.73 2.08
CA PHE A 101 -11.42 4.10 3.14
C PHE A 101 -11.97 2.89 3.91
N ALA A 102 -11.99 1.68 3.33
CA ALA A 102 -12.39 0.47 4.04
C ALA A 102 -11.29 -0.07 4.96
N TYR A 103 -10.01 0.10 4.58
CA TYR A 103 -8.86 -0.46 5.30
C TYR A 103 -8.83 -0.17 6.81
N PRO A 104 -9.06 1.07 7.31
CA PRO A 104 -8.99 1.35 8.75
C PRO A 104 -9.96 0.56 9.61
N PHE A 105 -11.07 0.11 9.02
CA PHE A 105 -12.09 -0.68 9.74
C PHE A 105 -11.72 -2.16 9.85
N MET A 106 -10.78 -2.66 9.03
CA MET A 106 -10.49 -4.08 8.93
C MET A 106 -9.96 -4.69 10.23
N LYS A 107 -9.20 -3.95 11.02
CA LYS A 107 -8.68 -4.40 12.32
C LYS A 107 -9.77 -4.65 13.38
N ARG A 108 -11.01 -4.18 13.15
CA ARG A 108 -12.17 -4.45 14.00
C ARG A 108 -12.95 -5.69 13.55
N ILE A 109 -12.84 -6.03 12.27
CA ILE A 109 -13.66 -7.06 11.61
C ILE A 109 -12.89 -8.38 11.46
N THR A 110 -11.63 -8.31 10.98
CA THR A 110 -10.86 -9.48 10.57
C THR A 110 -9.45 -9.51 11.16
N TYR A 111 -8.87 -10.72 11.27
CA TYR A 111 -7.44 -10.89 11.63
C TYR A 111 -6.47 -10.63 10.47
N TRP A 112 -6.95 -10.12 9.32
CA TRP A 112 -6.17 -9.89 8.11
C TRP A 112 -6.06 -8.42 7.69
N PRO A 113 -6.02 -7.41 8.60
CA PRO A 113 -5.90 -6.01 8.20
C PRO A 113 -4.61 -5.74 7.42
N GLN A 114 -3.51 -6.47 7.71
CA GLN A 114 -2.24 -6.36 6.98
C GLN A 114 -2.35 -6.82 5.51
N LEU A 115 -3.20 -7.81 5.22
CA LEU A 115 -3.51 -8.20 3.85
C LEU A 115 -4.28 -7.09 3.11
N PHE A 116 -5.28 -6.48 3.77
CA PHE A 116 -6.01 -5.35 3.20
C PHE A 116 -5.10 -4.13 2.98
N LEU A 117 -4.14 -3.89 3.89
CA LEU A 117 -3.11 -2.89 3.67
C LEU A 117 -2.28 -3.24 2.44
N GLY A 118 -1.83 -4.49 2.30
CA GLY A 118 -1.07 -4.94 1.14
C GLY A 118 -1.80 -4.71 -0.17
N ILE A 119 -3.08 -5.06 -0.24
CA ILE A 119 -3.95 -4.82 -1.40
C ILE A 119 -4.05 -3.31 -1.70
N THR A 120 -4.36 -2.50 -0.71
CA THR A 120 -4.59 -1.06 -0.87
C THR A 120 -3.29 -0.31 -1.20
N PHE A 121 -2.22 -0.59 -0.46
CA PHE A 121 -0.94 0.11 -0.56
C PHE A 121 -0.25 -0.13 -1.90
N ASN A 122 -0.32 -1.36 -2.42
CA ASN A 122 0.31 -1.74 -3.68
C ASN A 122 -0.56 -1.49 -4.92
N TRP A 123 -1.77 -0.97 -4.77
CA TRP A 123 -2.67 -0.69 -5.91
C TRP A 123 -2.04 0.23 -6.96
N GLY A 124 -1.16 1.12 -6.51
CA GLY A 124 -0.37 1.99 -7.38
C GLY A 124 0.52 1.25 -8.40
N VAL A 125 0.84 -0.04 -8.17
CA VAL A 125 1.58 -0.88 -9.14
C VAL A 125 0.74 -1.10 -10.39
N LEU A 126 -0.56 -1.42 -10.22
CA LEU A 126 -1.52 -1.61 -11.33
C LEU A 126 -1.77 -0.30 -12.07
N MET A 127 -1.96 0.81 -11.32
CA MET A 127 -2.17 2.14 -11.89
C MET A 127 -0.96 2.60 -12.72
N ALA A 128 0.24 2.36 -12.22
CA ALA A 128 1.47 2.79 -12.88
C ALA A 128 1.69 2.04 -14.22
N TRP A 129 1.40 0.75 -14.25
CA TRP A 129 1.40 -0.02 -15.50
C TRP A 129 0.33 0.49 -16.47
N SER A 130 -0.91 0.63 -16.00
CA SER A 130 -2.03 1.04 -16.83
C SER A 130 -1.86 2.46 -17.41
N ALA A 131 -1.12 3.33 -16.74
CA ALA A 131 -0.84 4.68 -17.23
C ALA A 131 -0.03 4.67 -18.54
N ILE A 132 0.86 3.70 -18.69
CA ILE A 132 1.69 3.54 -19.90
C ILE A 132 0.98 2.67 -20.93
N ASN A 133 0.45 1.50 -20.52
CA ASN A 133 -0.01 0.45 -21.43
C ASN A 133 -1.52 0.49 -21.71
N ASN A 134 -2.29 1.23 -20.91
CA ASN A 134 -3.78 1.32 -20.98
C ASN A 134 -4.49 -0.03 -20.83
N ASP A 135 -3.85 -1.00 -20.21
CA ASP A 135 -4.35 -2.34 -19.92
C ASP A 135 -3.80 -2.89 -18.59
N LEU A 136 -4.07 -4.17 -18.30
CA LEU A 136 -3.43 -4.95 -17.25
C LEU A 136 -2.92 -6.27 -17.84
N SER A 137 -1.62 -6.47 -17.84
CA SER A 137 -1.02 -7.76 -18.21
C SER A 137 -1.00 -8.73 -17.02
N TYR A 138 -0.83 -10.03 -17.29
CA TYR A 138 -0.68 -11.03 -16.22
C TYR A 138 0.58 -10.79 -15.39
N GLN A 139 1.65 -10.28 -16.00
CA GLN A 139 2.92 -9.99 -15.33
C GLN A 139 2.74 -8.92 -14.25
N ILE A 140 2.01 -7.83 -14.54
CA ILE A 140 1.79 -6.78 -13.54
C ILE A 140 0.90 -7.26 -12.39
N VAL A 141 -0.04 -8.16 -12.66
CA VAL A 141 -0.86 -8.80 -11.61
C VAL A 141 0.01 -9.68 -10.71
N ILE A 142 0.95 -10.45 -11.28
CA ILE A 142 1.92 -11.23 -10.49
C ILE A 142 2.80 -10.31 -9.65
N LEU A 143 3.31 -9.20 -10.20
CA LEU A 143 4.10 -8.21 -9.46
C LEU A 143 3.29 -7.61 -8.30
N TYR A 144 2.03 -7.30 -8.56
CA TYR A 144 1.12 -6.79 -7.53
C TYR A 144 0.91 -7.81 -6.39
N ILE A 145 0.69 -9.09 -6.72
CA ILE A 145 0.56 -10.17 -5.73
C ILE A 145 1.87 -10.32 -4.93
N ALA A 146 3.03 -10.29 -5.59
CA ALA A 146 4.32 -10.35 -4.93
C ALA A 146 4.51 -9.20 -3.93
N ALA A 147 4.13 -7.98 -4.32
CA ALA A 147 4.17 -6.79 -3.48
C ALA A 147 3.19 -6.87 -2.29
N ILE A 148 2.01 -7.50 -2.47
CA ILE A 148 1.07 -7.77 -1.37
C ILE A 148 1.71 -8.70 -0.33
N PHE A 149 2.32 -9.81 -0.75
CA PHE A 149 2.99 -10.73 0.17
C PHE A 149 4.17 -10.07 0.89
N TRP A 150 4.95 -9.24 0.19
CA TRP A 150 6.01 -8.45 0.80
C TRP A 150 5.46 -7.53 1.90
N THR A 151 4.40 -6.78 1.58
CA THR A 151 3.73 -5.88 2.53
C THR A 151 3.16 -6.63 3.73
N LEU A 152 2.50 -7.76 3.48
CA LEU A 152 1.95 -8.62 4.52
C LEU A 152 3.01 -9.11 5.50
N GLY A 153 4.20 -9.46 5.00
CA GLY A 153 5.35 -9.87 5.81
C GLY A 153 5.83 -8.73 6.72
N TYR A 154 6.23 -7.60 6.15
CA TYR A 154 6.81 -6.50 6.94
C TYR A 154 5.79 -5.84 7.89
N ASP A 155 4.54 -5.71 7.47
CA ASP A 155 3.53 -5.09 8.33
C ASP A 155 3.08 -6.01 9.47
N THR A 156 3.18 -7.34 9.28
CA THR A 156 3.04 -8.29 10.40
C THR A 156 4.17 -8.12 11.42
N ILE A 157 5.43 -7.90 10.98
CA ILE A 157 6.55 -7.61 11.89
C ILE A 157 6.29 -6.29 12.62
N TYR A 158 5.87 -5.25 11.89
CA TYR A 158 5.59 -3.94 12.46
C TYR A 158 4.48 -4.01 13.52
N GLY A 159 3.43 -4.78 13.29
CA GLY A 159 2.32 -4.96 14.22
C GLY A 159 2.69 -5.70 15.53
N VAL A 160 3.88 -6.32 15.62
CA VAL A 160 4.36 -6.89 16.88
C VAL A 160 4.60 -5.83 17.96
N GLN A 161 4.91 -4.61 17.57
CA GLN A 161 5.15 -3.48 18.50
C GLN A 161 3.90 -3.14 19.33
N ASP A 162 2.72 -3.31 18.75
CA ASP A 162 1.45 -2.96 19.37
C ASP A 162 0.67 -4.21 19.86
N LEU A 163 1.26 -5.41 19.79
CA LEU A 163 0.59 -6.69 20.03
C LEU A 163 -0.11 -6.77 21.37
N VAL A 164 0.55 -6.32 22.45
CA VAL A 164 0.00 -6.37 23.82
C VAL A 164 -1.16 -5.40 23.98
N ASP A 165 -1.00 -4.16 23.48
CA ASP A 165 -2.04 -3.14 23.56
C ASP A 165 -3.26 -3.54 22.70
N ASP A 166 -3.03 -4.06 21.50
CA ASP A 166 -4.07 -4.50 20.58
C ASP A 166 -4.87 -5.69 21.13
N GLU A 167 -4.23 -6.66 21.81
CA GLU A 167 -4.92 -7.77 22.47
C GLU A 167 -5.83 -7.26 23.62
N ILE A 168 -5.34 -6.33 24.45
CA ILE A 168 -6.11 -5.76 25.57
C ILE A 168 -7.34 -5.00 25.06
N ILE A 169 -7.22 -4.27 23.95
CA ILE A 169 -8.30 -3.45 23.37
C ILE A 169 -9.25 -4.30 22.51
N GLY A 170 -8.88 -5.55 22.19
CA GLY A 170 -9.68 -6.47 21.37
C GLY A 170 -9.56 -6.21 19.87
N MET A 171 -8.46 -5.60 19.42
CA MET A 171 -8.13 -5.45 18.01
C MET A 171 -7.67 -6.75 17.39
N LYS A 172 -7.79 -6.85 16.07
CA LYS A 172 -7.41 -8.03 15.30
C LYS A 172 -6.27 -7.70 14.34
N SER A 173 -5.26 -8.58 14.29
CA SER A 173 -4.13 -8.45 13.37
C SER A 173 -3.52 -9.81 13.04
N THR A 174 -2.73 -9.88 11.96
CA THR A 174 -1.95 -11.09 11.65
C THR A 174 -0.89 -11.35 12.71
N SER A 175 -0.35 -10.30 13.34
CA SER A 175 0.60 -10.41 14.45
C SER A 175 -0.01 -11.15 15.65
N ILE A 176 -1.28 -10.84 15.99
CA ILE A 176 -2.04 -11.57 17.03
C ILE A 176 -2.35 -12.99 16.57
N LYS A 177 -2.84 -13.15 15.33
CA LYS A 177 -3.23 -14.46 14.79
C LYS A 177 -2.09 -15.47 14.77
N PHE A 178 -0.90 -15.00 14.41
CA PHE A 178 0.29 -15.85 14.26
C PHE A 178 1.32 -15.66 15.37
N LYS A 179 0.95 -15.09 16.52
CA LYS A 179 1.87 -14.74 17.60
C LYS A 179 2.85 -15.84 18.00
N ASN A 180 2.43 -17.11 17.96
CA ASN A 180 3.28 -18.25 18.28
C ASN A 180 4.23 -18.65 17.14
N ASN A 181 3.93 -18.25 15.89
CA ASN A 181 4.63 -18.68 14.68
C ASN A 181 4.92 -17.51 13.72
N ILE A 182 5.13 -16.29 14.26
CA ILE A 182 5.33 -15.07 13.45
C ILE A 182 6.48 -15.24 12.45
N LYS A 183 7.63 -15.79 12.92
CA LYS A 183 8.80 -16.01 12.05
C LYS A 183 8.47 -16.89 10.86
N LEU A 184 7.76 -18.00 11.10
CA LEU A 184 7.37 -18.94 10.04
C LEU A 184 6.42 -18.26 9.04
N PHE A 185 5.41 -17.54 9.54
CA PHE A 185 4.45 -16.83 8.68
C PHE A 185 5.13 -15.77 7.82
N VAL A 186 5.99 -14.95 8.42
CA VAL A 186 6.72 -13.89 7.72
C VAL A 186 7.69 -14.49 6.69
N SER A 187 8.41 -15.55 7.04
CA SER A 187 9.29 -16.26 6.10
C SER A 187 8.52 -16.82 4.93
N PHE A 188 7.32 -17.38 5.16
CA PHE A 188 6.43 -17.84 4.10
C PHE A 188 6.00 -16.69 3.17
N CYS A 189 5.63 -15.53 3.73
CA CYS A 189 5.24 -14.36 2.92
C CYS A 189 6.41 -13.89 2.04
N TYR A 190 7.61 -13.75 2.58
CA TYR A 190 8.78 -13.35 1.80
C TYR A 190 9.20 -14.41 0.78
N PHE A 191 9.10 -15.69 1.11
CA PHE A 191 9.40 -16.78 0.19
C PHE A 191 8.48 -16.73 -1.04
N ILE A 192 7.16 -16.59 -0.85
CA ILE A 192 6.21 -16.42 -1.96
C ILE A 192 6.52 -15.18 -2.79
N SER A 193 6.74 -14.04 -2.13
CA SER A 193 7.11 -12.79 -2.82
C SER A 193 8.37 -12.97 -3.67
N SER A 194 9.42 -13.59 -3.10
CA SER A 194 10.69 -13.82 -3.80
C SER A 194 10.54 -14.74 -5.01
N ILE A 195 9.77 -15.82 -4.89
CA ILE A 195 9.49 -16.73 -6.03
C ILE A 195 8.77 -15.99 -7.15
N LEU A 196 7.74 -15.20 -6.83
CA LEU A 196 6.96 -14.48 -7.84
C LEU A 196 7.82 -13.41 -8.54
N ILE A 197 8.67 -12.71 -7.79
CA ILE A 197 9.62 -11.74 -8.35
C ILE A 197 10.66 -12.47 -9.23
N ALA A 198 11.23 -13.58 -8.75
CA ALA A 198 12.19 -14.36 -9.53
C ALA A 198 11.60 -14.87 -10.85
N TYR A 199 10.34 -15.34 -10.82
CA TYR A 199 9.61 -15.74 -12.02
C TYR A 199 9.48 -14.59 -13.03
N LEU A 200 9.11 -13.39 -12.59
CA LEU A 200 8.98 -12.21 -13.45
C LEU A 200 10.32 -11.77 -14.05
N PHE A 201 11.41 -11.82 -13.27
CA PHE A 201 12.74 -11.52 -13.78
C PHE A 201 13.20 -12.54 -14.81
N TYR A 202 12.92 -13.83 -14.58
CA TYR A 202 13.21 -14.87 -15.56
C TYR A 202 12.44 -14.67 -16.86
N ASP A 203 11.15 -14.35 -16.79
CA ASP A 203 10.29 -14.12 -17.95
C ASP A 203 10.73 -12.89 -18.78
N LYS A 204 11.14 -11.80 -18.10
CA LYS A 204 11.47 -10.51 -18.78
C LYS A 204 12.92 -10.42 -19.26
N ILE A 205 13.89 -10.98 -18.54
CA ILE A 205 15.34 -10.74 -18.77
C ILE A 205 16.05 -12.04 -19.19
N GLY A 206 15.44 -13.19 -18.94
CA GLY A 206 16.08 -14.50 -19.08
C GLY A 206 17.05 -14.81 -17.94
N PHE A 207 17.58 -16.03 -17.94
CA PHE A 207 18.49 -16.50 -16.92
C PHE A 207 19.94 -16.23 -17.36
N ASN A 208 20.59 -15.26 -16.75
CA ASN A 208 22.01 -15.00 -16.94
C ASN A 208 22.70 -14.78 -15.57
N ASN A 209 24.04 -14.77 -15.57
CA ASN A 209 24.81 -14.62 -14.34
C ASN A 209 24.52 -13.29 -13.61
N PHE A 210 24.04 -12.29 -14.31
CA PHE A 210 23.69 -10.99 -13.74
C PHE A 210 22.36 -11.06 -12.99
N THR A 211 21.34 -11.76 -13.52
CA THR A 211 20.07 -11.96 -12.82
C THR A 211 20.23 -12.82 -11.56
N LEU A 212 21.11 -13.82 -11.60
CA LEU A 212 21.48 -14.63 -10.42
C LEU A 212 22.10 -13.78 -9.29
N PHE A 213 22.96 -12.83 -9.63
CA PHE A 213 23.64 -11.97 -8.65
C PHE A 213 22.65 -11.07 -7.86
N PHE A 214 21.52 -10.67 -8.46
CA PHE A 214 20.49 -9.86 -7.78
C PHE A 214 19.44 -10.68 -7.02
N LEU A 215 19.43 -12.01 -7.17
CA LEU A 215 18.51 -12.92 -6.48
C LEU A 215 19.10 -13.57 -5.23
N ILE A 216 20.42 -13.44 -5.02
CA ILE A 216 21.17 -13.90 -3.83
C ILE A 216 21.41 -12.69 -2.91
#